data_b2b7d82c8b0b2355f761064ea992e36c
#
_entry.id   b2b7d82c8b0b2355f761064ea992e36c
#
_cell.length_a   1.000
_cell.length_b   1.000
_cell.length_c   1.000
_cell.angle_alpha   90.00
_cell.angle_beta   90.00
_cell.angle_gamma   90.00
#
_symmetry.space_group_name_H-M   'P 1'
#
loop_
_entity.id
_entity.type
_entity.pdbx_description
1 polymer ?
#
loop_
_entity_poly.entity_id
_entity_poly.type
_entity_poly.pdbx_seq_one_letter_code
_entity_poly.pdbx_strand_id
1 'polypeptide(L)'
;MQVVNLKSPGGLDQLKLHEVEGPGEPGPGEIRVRLHASSLNFHDYIVVSGKSPTEEGRIPMADGAGVVEAVGKGVTEFAAGDRVVSTFFPHWLDGPARVADFKTVPGDGVDGYAREQVVRPAQWFTHAPEGYTHAEAATLTTAGLTAWRALVVDGGLKAGDTVLTLGTGGVSIFALQLAKAMGATVISTSSSEDKIARLKALGADHTINYREEPEWGKKVQQLTHGRGVDHVIEVGGPGTLPQSIDAVAIAGHISLIGVLTGRGGDIPTSKLMAKQARLQGLIVGSRRHQIEMIRALEVTGLKPVIDCSFSLDRIADAFRHQESGKHFGKICLEF
;
A
#
# COMPACT_ATOMS: atom_id res chain seq x y z
N MET A 1 14.61 -3.03 24.08
CA MET A 1 13.66 -3.39 23.01
C MET A 1 14.40 -3.89 21.80
N GLN A 2 13.80 -4.78 21.01
CA GLN A 2 14.36 -5.24 19.75
C GLN A 2 14.15 -4.22 18.64
N VAL A 3 15.15 -4.09 17.77
CA VAL A 3 15.17 -3.19 16.62
C VAL A 3 15.96 -3.80 15.48
N VAL A 4 15.52 -3.58 14.24
CA VAL A 4 16.28 -3.94 13.05
C VAL A 4 16.89 -2.68 12.44
N ASN A 5 18.20 -2.69 12.21
CA ASN A 5 18.88 -1.64 11.47
C ASN A 5 19.38 -2.14 10.12
N LEU A 6 19.33 -1.27 9.14
CA LEU A 6 19.94 -1.48 7.84
C LEU A 6 21.38 -0.98 7.84
N LYS A 7 22.33 -1.85 7.53
CA LYS A 7 23.76 -1.51 7.38
C LYS A 7 24.06 -1.11 5.93
N SER A 8 24.96 -0.15 5.78
CA SER A 8 25.46 0.28 4.47
C SER A 8 26.24 -0.85 3.78
N PRO A 9 26.19 -1.01 2.45
CA PRO A 9 25.48 -0.18 1.46
C PRO A 9 24.01 -0.56 1.22
N GLY A 10 23.39 -1.30 2.11
CA GLY A 10 22.07 -1.92 1.92
C GLY A 10 22.18 -3.35 1.38
N GLY A 11 21.04 -4.01 1.25
CA GLY A 11 20.90 -5.42 0.90
C GLY A 11 20.24 -6.22 2.02
N LEU A 12 19.53 -7.28 1.66
CA LEU A 12 18.73 -8.04 2.64
C LEU A 12 19.59 -8.67 3.74
N ASP A 13 20.85 -9.03 3.43
CA ASP A 13 21.79 -9.58 4.40
C ASP A 13 22.38 -8.50 5.33
N GLN A 14 22.11 -7.23 5.08
CA GLN A 14 22.52 -6.09 5.88
C GLN A 14 21.47 -5.66 6.93
N LEU A 15 20.33 -6.31 6.97
CA LEU A 15 19.32 -6.16 8.03
C LEU A 15 19.83 -6.87 9.29
N LYS A 16 20.00 -6.12 10.39
CA LYS A 16 20.57 -6.63 11.64
C LYS A 16 19.64 -6.36 12.81
N LEU A 17 19.15 -7.43 13.42
CA LEU A 17 18.39 -7.36 14.67
C LEU A 17 19.37 -7.20 15.85
N HIS A 18 19.06 -6.32 16.78
CA HIS A 18 19.79 -6.15 18.05
C HIS A 18 18.89 -5.51 19.11
N GLU A 19 19.38 -5.44 20.32
CA GLU A 19 18.69 -4.81 21.43
C GLU A 19 19.20 -3.38 21.68
N VAL A 20 18.28 -2.47 21.97
CA VAL A 20 18.56 -1.09 22.39
C VAL A 20 17.69 -0.71 23.59
N GLU A 21 18.02 0.37 24.27
CA GLU A 21 17.14 0.96 25.28
C GLU A 21 15.81 1.40 24.66
N GLY A 22 14.76 1.42 25.46
CA GLY A 22 13.46 1.91 25.01
C GLY A 22 13.48 3.40 24.68
N PRO A 23 12.46 3.90 23.94
CA PRO A 23 12.44 5.29 23.47
C PRO A 23 12.15 6.33 24.57
N GLY A 24 11.97 5.91 25.83
CA GLY A 24 11.65 6.80 26.94
C GLY A 24 10.16 7.18 27.03
N GLU A 25 9.88 8.23 27.82
CA GLU A 25 8.53 8.77 27.98
C GLU A 25 8.18 9.77 26.86
N PRO A 26 6.90 9.82 26.44
CA PRO A 26 6.47 10.76 25.40
C PRO A 26 6.49 12.20 25.91
N GLY A 27 7.07 13.11 25.09
CA GLY A 27 7.01 14.53 25.29
C GLY A 27 5.64 15.14 24.99
N PRO A 28 5.48 16.48 25.14
CA PRO A 28 4.22 17.14 24.81
C PRO A 28 3.80 16.90 23.35
N GLY A 29 2.56 16.46 23.14
CA GLY A 29 2.01 16.15 21.82
C GLY A 29 2.44 14.80 21.23
N GLU A 30 3.22 14.01 21.97
CA GLU A 30 3.69 12.69 21.53
C GLU A 30 2.93 11.55 22.19
N ILE A 31 3.00 10.38 21.58
CA ILE A 31 2.53 9.10 22.15
C ILE A 31 3.66 8.06 22.09
N ARG A 32 3.70 7.18 23.08
CA ARG A 32 4.51 5.97 23.03
C ARG A 32 3.62 4.81 22.58
N VAL A 33 4.03 4.14 21.51
CA VAL A 33 3.32 3.01 20.94
C VAL A 33 4.16 1.76 21.06
N ARG A 34 3.59 0.68 21.63
CA ARG A 34 4.10 -0.67 21.48
C ARG A 34 3.62 -1.20 20.14
N LEU A 35 4.56 -1.44 19.24
CA LEU A 35 4.29 -2.01 17.93
C LEU A 35 4.12 -3.53 18.06
N HIS A 36 3.14 -4.06 17.34
CA HIS A 36 2.84 -5.49 17.30
C HIS A 36 2.92 -6.05 15.89
N ALA A 37 2.86 -5.18 14.88
CA ALA A 37 2.98 -5.60 13.49
C ALA A 37 3.47 -4.47 12.58
N SER A 38 4.08 -4.89 11.47
CA SER A 38 4.38 -4.09 10.31
C SER A 38 3.96 -4.82 9.05
N SER A 39 3.99 -4.17 7.88
CA SER A 39 3.70 -4.86 6.62
C SER A 39 4.60 -4.38 5.49
N LEU A 40 5.06 -5.30 4.63
CA LEU A 40 6.02 -5.02 3.59
C LEU A 40 5.38 -4.30 2.40
N ASN A 41 6.07 -3.31 1.86
CA ASN A 41 5.73 -2.61 0.63
C ASN A 41 6.91 -2.63 -0.34
N PHE A 42 6.65 -2.37 -1.61
CA PHE A 42 7.73 -2.27 -2.61
C PHE A 42 8.66 -1.09 -2.32
N HIS A 43 8.15 -0.02 -1.71
CA HIS A 43 8.96 1.11 -1.24
C HIS A 43 9.99 0.65 -0.19
N ASP A 44 9.58 -0.09 0.84
CA ASP A 44 10.47 -0.62 1.86
C ASP A 44 11.56 -1.51 1.22
N TYR A 45 11.17 -2.36 0.24
CA TYR A 45 12.13 -3.20 -0.50
C TYR A 45 13.16 -2.36 -1.28
N ILE A 46 12.77 -1.25 -1.91
CA ILE A 46 13.71 -0.34 -2.60
C ILE A 46 14.75 0.21 -1.63
N VAL A 47 14.33 0.58 -0.42
CA VAL A 47 15.24 1.08 0.63
C VAL A 47 16.15 -0.03 1.13
N VAL A 48 15.60 -1.14 1.62
CA VAL A 48 16.41 -2.20 2.23
C VAL A 48 17.34 -2.90 1.25
N SER A 49 17.00 -2.95 -0.04
CA SER A 49 17.85 -3.51 -1.09
C SER A 49 19.01 -2.58 -1.50
N GLY A 50 19.08 -1.36 -0.95
CA GLY A 50 20.09 -0.35 -1.31
C GLY A 50 19.87 0.32 -2.67
N LYS A 51 18.71 0.11 -3.31
CA LYS A 51 18.32 0.78 -4.56
C LYS A 51 17.94 2.26 -4.35
N SER A 52 17.58 2.63 -3.13
CA SER A 52 17.43 4.00 -2.66
C SER A 52 18.45 4.26 -1.55
N PRO A 53 19.30 5.28 -1.67
CA PRO A 53 20.25 5.62 -0.60
C PRO A 53 19.50 6.01 0.68
N THR A 54 19.95 5.48 1.81
CA THR A 54 19.48 5.89 3.15
C THR A 54 20.66 5.98 4.12
N GLU A 55 20.43 6.57 5.29
CA GLU A 55 21.46 6.72 6.31
C GLU A 55 21.86 5.36 6.91
N GLU A 56 23.14 5.23 7.28
CA GLU A 56 23.66 4.08 8.03
C GLU A 56 22.87 3.87 9.31
N GLY A 57 22.45 2.65 9.56
CA GLY A 57 21.70 2.29 10.76
C GLY A 57 20.20 2.65 10.70
N ARG A 58 19.66 3.06 9.55
CA ARG A 58 18.23 3.32 9.39
C ARG A 58 17.39 2.14 9.86
N ILE A 59 16.39 2.40 10.70
CA ILE A 59 15.34 1.42 11.03
C ILE A 59 14.33 1.41 9.90
N PRO A 60 14.16 0.30 9.15
CA PRO A 60 13.26 0.26 8.01
C PRO A 60 11.79 0.15 8.40
N MET A 61 10.91 0.04 7.41
CA MET A 61 9.46 -0.18 7.43
C MET A 61 8.64 1.09 7.65
N ALA A 62 7.79 1.40 6.66
CA ALA A 62 6.87 2.54 6.72
C ALA A 62 5.58 2.23 7.47
N ASP A 63 5.14 0.98 7.43
CA ASP A 63 3.90 0.53 8.06
C ASP A 63 4.15 0.11 9.50
N GLY A 64 3.25 0.50 10.42
CA GLY A 64 3.31 0.08 11.81
C GLY A 64 1.93 0.11 12.45
N ALA A 65 1.60 -0.93 13.22
CA ALA A 65 0.38 -1.00 14.03
C ALA A 65 0.67 -1.53 15.43
N GLY A 66 -0.03 -1.00 16.42
CA GLY A 66 0.21 -1.37 17.80
C GLY A 66 -0.77 -0.74 18.76
N VAL A 67 -0.33 -0.63 20.01
CA VAL A 67 -1.12 -0.11 21.14
C VAL A 67 -0.41 1.09 21.77
N VAL A 68 -1.14 2.14 22.05
CA VAL A 68 -0.64 3.28 22.81
C VAL A 68 -0.37 2.85 24.25
N GLU A 69 0.86 2.99 24.72
CA GLU A 69 1.25 2.69 26.11
C GLU A 69 1.18 3.93 27.00
N ALA A 70 1.52 5.09 26.46
CA ALA A 70 1.53 6.35 27.19
C ALA A 70 1.27 7.53 26.23
N VAL A 71 0.72 8.62 26.78
CA VAL A 71 0.42 9.86 26.07
C VAL A 71 1.10 11.04 26.76
N GLY A 72 1.71 11.91 25.96
CA GLY A 72 2.34 13.13 26.45
C GLY A 72 1.31 14.24 26.72
N LYS A 73 1.78 15.30 27.37
CA LYS A 73 0.94 16.46 27.70
C LYS A 73 0.30 17.05 26.44
N GLY A 74 -1.01 17.32 26.51
CA GLY A 74 -1.77 17.95 25.43
C GLY A 74 -2.30 16.99 24.37
N VAL A 75 -2.00 15.71 24.44
CA VAL A 75 -2.65 14.69 23.57
C VAL A 75 -4.05 14.44 24.10
N THR A 76 -5.07 14.63 23.25
CA THR A 76 -6.49 14.41 23.57
C THR A 76 -7.16 13.40 22.64
N GLU A 77 -6.51 13.08 21.53
CA GLU A 77 -7.06 12.14 20.52
C GLU A 77 -6.89 10.67 20.94
N PHE A 78 -5.83 10.36 21.71
CA PHE A 78 -5.49 9.00 22.12
C PHE A 78 -5.39 8.86 23.64
N ALA A 79 -5.65 7.64 24.12
CA ALA A 79 -5.42 7.20 25.47
C ALA A 79 -4.59 5.91 25.51
N ALA A 80 -3.98 5.58 26.65
CA ALA A 80 -3.34 4.29 26.84
C ALA A 80 -4.33 3.14 26.63
N GLY A 81 -3.94 2.14 25.86
CA GLY A 81 -4.79 1.02 25.43
C GLY A 81 -5.39 1.18 24.03
N ASP A 82 -5.39 2.38 23.44
CA ASP A 82 -5.90 2.59 22.11
C ASP A 82 -5.05 1.86 21.05
N ARG A 83 -5.75 1.23 20.11
CA ARG A 83 -5.12 0.55 18.97
C ARG A 83 -4.92 1.55 17.84
N VAL A 84 -3.70 1.62 17.33
CA VAL A 84 -3.31 2.64 16.36
C VAL A 84 -2.57 2.04 15.17
N VAL A 85 -2.63 2.76 14.04
CA VAL A 85 -1.91 2.47 12.81
C VAL A 85 -1.19 3.72 12.31
N SER A 86 0.04 3.56 11.83
CA SER A 86 0.89 4.66 11.36
C SER A 86 0.34 5.33 10.10
N THR A 87 0.81 6.54 9.82
CA THR A 87 0.60 7.24 8.55
C THR A 87 1.87 7.21 7.70
N PHE A 88 1.74 7.09 6.38
CA PHE A 88 2.90 7.06 5.47
C PHE A 88 3.57 8.44 5.35
N PHE A 89 2.75 9.49 5.15
CA PHE A 89 3.21 10.89 5.13
C PHE A 89 2.76 11.61 6.41
N PRO A 90 3.54 11.56 7.50
CA PRO A 90 3.09 12.07 8.80
C PRO A 90 2.83 13.57 8.85
N HIS A 91 3.36 14.34 7.89
CA HIS A 91 3.15 15.79 7.78
C HIS A 91 2.06 16.17 6.75
N TRP A 92 1.49 15.21 6.04
CA TRP A 92 0.34 15.45 5.17
C TRP A 92 -0.96 15.11 5.88
N LEU A 93 -1.44 16.05 6.67
CA LEU A 93 -2.63 15.83 7.49
C LEU A 93 -3.93 15.85 6.66
N ASP A 94 -4.04 16.80 5.72
CA ASP A 94 -5.24 17.01 4.89
C ASP A 94 -4.91 17.84 3.64
N GLY A 95 -5.91 18.00 2.74
CA GLY A 95 -5.85 18.83 1.55
C GLY A 95 -5.06 18.21 0.39
N PRO A 96 -4.76 19.01 -0.66
CA PRO A 96 -4.08 18.51 -1.85
C PRO A 96 -2.67 18.02 -1.55
N ALA A 97 -2.16 17.11 -2.39
CA ALA A 97 -0.81 16.58 -2.27
C ALA A 97 0.24 17.71 -2.38
N ARG A 98 1.08 17.83 -1.37
CA ARG A 98 2.17 18.82 -1.29
C ARG A 98 3.52 18.18 -0.96
N VAL A 99 3.53 16.89 -0.63
CA VAL A 99 4.74 16.13 -0.30
C VAL A 99 5.22 15.43 -1.57
N ALA A 100 6.44 15.72 -1.98
CA ALA A 100 7.04 15.16 -3.20
C ALA A 100 8.31 14.34 -2.92
N ASP A 101 8.77 14.27 -1.66
CA ASP A 101 9.96 13.55 -1.25
C ASP A 101 9.69 12.60 -0.07
N PHE A 102 10.63 11.70 0.19
CA PHE A 102 10.53 10.70 1.25
C PHE A 102 11.31 11.05 2.51
N LYS A 103 11.81 12.30 2.65
CA LYS A 103 12.67 12.72 3.77
C LYS A 103 12.04 12.58 5.16
N THR A 104 10.72 12.54 5.22
CA THR A 104 9.99 12.39 6.48
C THR A 104 9.20 11.07 6.55
N VAL A 105 9.36 10.22 5.55
CA VAL A 105 8.69 8.91 5.51
C VAL A 105 9.40 7.95 6.45
N PRO A 106 8.67 7.31 7.39
CA PRO A 106 9.23 6.28 8.25
C PRO A 106 9.83 5.13 7.43
N GLY A 107 11.00 4.67 7.83
CA GLY A 107 11.73 3.60 7.15
C GLY A 107 12.60 4.04 5.99
N ASP A 108 12.49 5.29 5.54
CA ASP A 108 13.32 5.89 4.50
C ASP A 108 14.03 7.14 5.03
N GLY A 109 13.40 8.30 5.01
CA GLY A 109 13.99 9.56 5.45
C GLY A 109 14.14 9.70 6.96
N VAL A 110 13.30 9.00 7.74
CA VAL A 110 13.39 8.89 9.20
C VAL A 110 13.24 7.43 9.63
N ASP A 111 13.63 7.12 10.87
CA ASP A 111 13.49 5.76 11.40
C ASP A 111 12.06 5.27 11.38
N GLY A 112 11.89 4.06 10.84
CA GLY A 112 10.61 3.39 10.67
C GLY A 112 10.19 2.52 11.84
N TYR A 113 9.43 1.48 11.52
CA TYR A 113 8.68 0.69 12.48
C TYR A 113 9.13 -0.78 12.60
N ALA A 114 10.32 -1.14 12.08
CA ALA A 114 10.93 -2.46 12.36
C ALA A 114 11.54 -2.50 13.77
N ARG A 115 10.72 -2.30 14.81
CA ARG A 115 11.07 -2.23 16.23
C ARG A 115 9.86 -2.42 17.13
N GLU A 116 10.08 -2.78 18.39
CA GLU A 116 8.99 -3.07 19.34
C GLU A 116 8.30 -1.82 19.90
N GLN A 117 8.99 -0.69 20.02
CA GLN A 117 8.42 0.53 20.59
C GLN A 117 8.88 1.79 19.85
N VAL A 118 8.03 2.81 19.87
CA VAL A 118 8.33 4.11 19.30
C VAL A 118 7.67 5.23 20.10
N VAL A 119 8.34 6.37 20.23
CA VAL A 119 7.74 7.64 20.61
C VAL A 119 7.70 8.54 19.39
N ARG A 120 6.51 9.06 19.06
CA ARG A 120 6.28 9.93 17.89
C ARG A 120 5.14 10.91 18.20
N PRO A 121 5.07 12.05 17.46
CA PRO A 121 3.92 12.92 17.50
C PRO A 121 2.62 12.14 17.27
N ALA A 122 1.59 12.40 18.05
CA ALA A 122 0.29 11.72 17.98
C ALA A 122 -0.30 11.74 16.56
N GLN A 123 -0.14 12.83 15.82
CA GLN A 123 -0.61 12.98 14.45
C GLN A 123 0.03 12.02 13.43
N TRP A 124 1.08 11.28 13.80
CA TRP A 124 1.69 10.26 12.94
C TRP A 124 0.90 8.94 12.93
N PHE A 125 -0.18 8.89 13.70
CA PHE A 125 -1.06 7.73 13.83
C PHE A 125 -2.52 8.12 13.61
N THR A 126 -3.34 7.10 13.33
CA THR A 126 -4.79 7.12 13.41
C THR A 126 -5.24 5.96 14.27
N HIS A 127 -6.48 5.97 14.77
CA HIS A 127 -7.07 4.76 15.35
C HIS A 127 -7.08 3.65 14.30
N ALA A 128 -6.81 2.41 14.72
CA ALA A 128 -6.99 1.24 13.88
C ALA A 128 -8.49 0.89 13.77
N PRO A 129 -8.95 0.25 12.67
CA PRO A 129 -10.35 -0.19 12.56
C PRO A 129 -10.71 -1.16 13.68
N GLU A 130 -11.93 -1.07 14.18
CA GLU A 130 -12.44 -1.99 15.19
C GLU A 130 -12.42 -3.44 14.68
N GLY A 131 -12.03 -4.37 15.54
CA GLY A 131 -11.98 -5.80 15.23
C GLY A 131 -10.86 -6.24 14.26
N TYR A 132 -9.93 -5.35 13.88
CA TYR A 132 -8.74 -5.74 13.11
C TYR A 132 -7.66 -6.31 14.04
N THR A 133 -6.91 -7.32 13.58
CA THR A 133 -5.62 -7.67 14.17
C THR A 133 -4.60 -6.57 13.90
N HIS A 134 -3.47 -6.56 14.60
CA HIS A 134 -2.40 -5.57 14.31
C HIS A 134 -1.78 -5.80 12.94
N ALA A 135 -1.65 -7.07 12.51
CA ALA A 135 -1.18 -7.40 11.16
C ALA A 135 -2.13 -6.85 10.09
N GLU A 136 -3.45 -7.03 10.25
CA GLU A 136 -4.45 -6.44 9.34
C GLU A 136 -4.35 -4.91 9.32
N ALA A 137 -4.28 -4.26 10.49
CA ALA A 137 -4.19 -2.81 10.60
C ALA A 137 -2.92 -2.26 9.94
N ALA A 138 -1.76 -2.89 10.12
CA ALA A 138 -0.51 -2.46 9.51
C ALA A 138 -0.57 -2.39 7.98
N THR A 139 -1.38 -3.24 7.33
CA THR A 139 -1.51 -3.24 5.86
C THR A 139 -2.18 -2.00 5.29
N LEU A 140 -2.81 -1.19 6.13
CA LEU A 140 -3.61 -0.03 5.73
C LEU A 140 -2.76 1.19 5.37
N THR A 141 -1.64 1.41 6.08
CA THR A 141 -0.79 2.61 5.97
C THR A 141 -0.38 2.91 4.53
N THR A 142 0.10 1.92 3.81
CA THR A 142 0.59 2.12 2.43
C THR A 142 -0.38 1.52 1.42
N ALA A 143 -0.57 0.21 1.41
CA ALA A 143 -1.30 -0.47 0.33
C ALA A 143 -2.81 -0.18 0.35
N GLY A 144 -3.44 -0.25 1.53
CA GLY A 144 -4.86 0.05 1.69
C GLY A 144 -5.17 1.50 1.31
N LEU A 145 -4.40 2.45 1.87
CA LEU A 145 -4.60 3.88 1.63
C LEU A 145 -4.33 4.27 0.16
N THR A 146 -3.35 3.63 -0.48
CA THR A 146 -3.09 3.84 -1.92
C THR A 146 -4.28 3.41 -2.76
N ALA A 147 -4.84 2.23 -2.51
CA ALA A 147 -6.02 1.73 -3.22
C ALA A 147 -7.25 2.61 -2.98
N TRP A 148 -7.47 3.03 -1.73
CA TRP A 148 -8.55 3.96 -1.37
C TRP A 148 -8.44 5.27 -2.11
N ARG A 149 -7.25 5.90 -2.06
CA ARG A 149 -7.04 7.17 -2.75
C ARG A 149 -7.23 7.04 -4.26
N ALA A 150 -6.67 5.99 -4.86
CA ALA A 150 -6.78 5.76 -6.30
C ALA A 150 -8.23 5.62 -6.77
N LEU A 151 -9.05 4.86 -6.04
CA LEU A 151 -10.42 4.57 -6.43
C LEU A 151 -11.39 5.67 -5.98
N VAL A 152 -11.31 6.09 -4.71
CA VAL A 152 -12.35 6.92 -4.09
C VAL A 152 -12.00 8.40 -4.18
N VAL A 153 -10.81 8.80 -3.70
CA VAL A 153 -10.45 10.22 -3.59
C VAL A 153 -10.17 10.82 -4.96
N ASP A 154 -9.26 10.20 -5.72
CA ASP A 154 -8.83 10.71 -7.04
C ASP A 154 -9.72 10.16 -8.17
N GLY A 155 -10.17 8.90 -8.06
CA GLY A 155 -10.99 8.21 -9.05
C GLY A 155 -12.46 8.59 -9.03
N GLY A 156 -13.03 8.84 -7.85
CA GLY A 156 -14.46 9.09 -7.69
C GLY A 156 -15.33 7.87 -8.02
N LEU A 157 -14.86 6.67 -7.66
CA LEU A 157 -15.52 5.38 -7.89
C LEU A 157 -17.00 5.40 -7.46
N LYS A 158 -17.87 4.85 -8.31
CA LYS A 158 -19.31 4.72 -8.06
C LYS A 158 -19.77 3.29 -8.30
N ALA A 159 -20.88 2.93 -7.67
CA ALA A 159 -21.56 1.68 -7.99
C ALA A 159 -21.93 1.62 -9.49
N GLY A 160 -21.64 0.47 -10.12
CA GLY A 160 -21.80 0.24 -11.55
C GLY A 160 -20.58 0.59 -12.42
N ASP A 161 -19.56 1.25 -11.87
CA ASP A 161 -18.27 1.44 -12.56
C ASP A 161 -17.56 0.10 -12.77
N THR A 162 -16.63 0.06 -13.73
CA THR A 162 -15.76 -1.08 -13.99
C THR A 162 -14.32 -0.72 -13.64
N VAL A 163 -13.66 -1.57 -12.85
CA VAL A 163 -12.29 -1.38 -12.37
C VAL A 163 -11.39 -2.48 -12.94
N LEU A 164 -10.23 -2.09 -13.47
CA LEU A 164 -9.16 -3.00 -13.84
C LEU A 164 -8.04 -2.96 -12.80
N THR A 165 -7.67 -4.13 -12.25
CA THR A 165 -6.54 -4.28 -11.34
C THR A 165 -5.42 -5.11 -11.98
N LEU A 166 -4.17 -4.68 -11.84
CA LEU A 166 -3.01 -5.36 -12.42
C LEU A 166 -2.24 -6.15 -11.36
N GLY A 167 -2.16 -7.47 -11.56
CA GLY A 167 -1.44 -8.36 -10.65
C GLY A 167 -2.17 -8.60 -9.32
N THR A 168 -1.45 -9.19 -8.36
CA THR A 168 -2.00 -9.70 -7.08
C THR A 168 -1.23 -9.22 -5.86
N GLY A 169 -0.54 -8.10 -5.97
CA GLY A 169 0.10 -7.42 -4.85
C GLY A 169 -0.89 -6.69 -3.96
N GLY A 170 -0.41 -6.15 -2.84
CA GLY A 170 -1.25 -5.54 -1.81
C GLY A 170 -2.22 -4.49 -2.34
N VAL A 171 -1.74 -3.51 -3.12
CA VAL A 171 -2.60 -2.44 -3.68
C VAL A 171 -3.70 -3.01 -4.57
N SER A 172 -3.36 -3.94 -5.47
CA SER A 172 -4.32 -4.51 -6.41
C SER A 172 -5.41 -5.35 -5.72
N ILE A 173 -5.04 -6.09 -4.67
CA ILE A 173 -5.99 -6.88 -3.88
C ILE A 173 -6.90 -5.97 -3.04
N PHE A 174 -6.37 -4.92 -2.40
CA PHE A 174 -7.21 -3.92 -1.73
C PHE A 174 -8.15 -3.22 -2.71
N ALA A 175 -7.66 -2.86 -3.90
CA ALA A 175 -8.48 -2.22 -4.92
C ALA A 175 -9.62 -3.12 -5.40
N LEU A 176 -9.36 -4.43 -5.62
CA LEU A 176 -10.39 -5.41 -5.93
C LEU A 176 -11.46 -5.45 -4.83
N GLN A 177 -11.03 -5.63 -3.57
CA GLN A 177 -11.95 -5.74 -2.44
C GLN A 177 -12.78 -4.47 -2.23
N LEU A 178 -12.15 -3.30 -2.27
CA LEU A 178 -12.84 -2.00 -2.15
C LEU A 178 -13.83 -1.78 -3.30
N ALA A 179 -13.41 -2.03 -4.54
CA ALA A 179 -14.28 -1.89 -5.71
C ALA A 179 -15.52 -2.80 -5.61
N LYS A 180 -15.33 -4.07 -5.21
CA LYS A 180 -16.46 -5.00 -5.00
C LYS A 180 -17.37 -4.54 -3.88
N ALA A 181 -16.83 -4.11 -2.74
CA ALA A 181 -17.63 -3.59 -1.62
C ALA A 181 -18.44 -2.34 -1.99
N MET A 182 -17.97 -1.56 -2.97
CA MET A 182 -18.64 -0.36 -3.47
C MET A 182 -19.56 -0.63 -4.68
N GLY A 183 -19.76 -1.90 -5.07
CA GLY A 183 -20.70 -2.26 -6.15
C GLY A 183 -20.17 -2.11 -7.57
N ALA A 184 -18.84 -2.12 -7.75
CA ALA A 184 -18.22 -2.09 -9.06
C ALA A 184 -18.06 -3.50 -9.67
N THR A 185 -17.95 -3.56 -11.00
CA THR A 185 -17.46 -4.73 -11.73
C THR A 185 -15.94 -4.72 -11.75
N VAL A 186 -15.29 -5.85 -11.44
CA VAL A 186 -13.82 -5.91 -11.36
C VAL A 186 -13.25 -6.89 -12.37
N ILE A 187 -12.32 -6.41 -13.18
CA ILE A 187 -11.46 -7.20 -14.05
C ILE A 187 -10.08 -7.23 -13.42
N SER A 188 -9.52 -8.42 -13.19
CA SER A 188 -8.19 -8.57 -12.57
C SER A 188 -7.24 -9.34 -13.46
N THR A 189 -5.96 -8.96 -13.48
CA THR A 189 -4.95 -9.69 -14.26
C THR A 189 -3.97 -10.44 -13.37
N SER A 190 -3.47 -11.58 -13.83
CA SER A 190 -2.38 -12.32 -13.19
C SER A 190 -1.60 -13.13 -14.22
N SER A 191 -0.45 -13.67 -13.83
CA SER A 191 0.35 -14.59 -14.64
C SER A 191 0.26 -16.04 -14.17
N SER A 192 -0.56 -16.34 -13.17
CA SER A 192 -0.64 -17.64 -12.50
C SER A 192 -2.09 -18.07 -12.35
N GLU A 193 -2.41 -19.29 -12.78
CA GLU A 193 -3.75 -19.85 -12.66
C GLU A 193 -4.20 -20.00 -11.19
N ASP A 194 -3.28 -20.37 -10.29
CA ASP A 194 -3.60 -20.45 -8.85
C ASP A 194 -4.01 -19.07 -8.30
N LYS A 195 -3.31 -18.01 -8.70
CA LYS A 195 -3.67 -16.65 -8.32
C LYS A 195 -4.96 -16.18 -8.97
N ILE A 196 -5.24 -16.59 -10.21
CA ILE A 196 -6.50 -16.34 -10.90
C ILE A 196 -7.68 -16.99 -10.16
N ALA A 197 -7.52 -18.23 -9.69
CA ALA A 197 -8.55 -18.88 -8.88
C ALA A 197 -8.83 -18.10 -7.58
N ARG A 198 -7.79 -17.59 -6.91
CA ARG A 198 -7.92 -16.75 -5.71
C ARG A 198 -8.58 -15.39 -6.00
N LEU A 199 -8.28 -14.75 -7.16
CA LEU A 199 -8.95 -13.52 -7.59
C LEU A 199 -10.46 -13.73 -7.78
N LYS A 200 -10.85 -14.83 -8.44
CA LYS A 200 -12.27 -15.21 -8.60
C LYS A 200 -12.96 -15.44 -7.25
N ALA A 201 -12.28 -16.14 -6.33
CA ALA A 201 -12.80 -16.37 -4.97
C ALA A 201 -12.98 -15.06 -4.17
N LEU A 202 -12.18 -14.03 -4.44
CA LEU A 202 -12.33 -12.69 -3.86
C LEU A 202 -13.39 -11.82 -4.55
N GLY A 203 -14.07 -12.35 -5.59
CA GLY A 203 -15.17 -11.67 -6.27
C GLY A 203 -14.78 -10.92 -7.53
N ALA A 204 -13.60 -11.15 -8.12
CA ALA A 204 -13.32 -10.65 -9.46
C ALA A 204 -14.31 -11.22 -10.48
N ASP A 205 -15.04 -10.35 -11.19
CA ASP A 205 -16.05 -10.75 -12.16
C ASP A 205 -15.41 -11.35 -13.41
N HIS A 206 -14.25 -10.82 -13.80
CA HIS A 206 -13.44 -11.34 -14.88
C HIS A 206 -11.97 -11.40 -14.48
N THR A 207 -11.27 -12.38 -15.05
CA THR A 207 -9.83 -12.54 -14.85
C THR A 207 -9.13 -12.75 -16.18
N ILE A 208 -7.91 -12.23 -16.32
CA ILE A 208 -7.09 -12.37 -17.53
C ILE A 208 -5.71 -12.88 -17.14
N ASN A 209 -5.27 -13.98 -17.74
CA ASN A 209 -3.89 -14.42 -17.68
C ASN A 209 -3.09 -13.66 -18.74
N TYR A 210 -2.31 -12.65 -18.31
CA TYR A 210 -1.57 -11.80 -19.25
C TYR A 210 -0.39 -12.50 -19.95
N ARG A 211 -0.01 -13.72 -19.51
CA ARG A 211 0.95 -14.56 -20.26
C ARG A 211 0.33 -15.22 -21.47
N GLU A 212 -0.95 -15.59 -21.37
CA GLU A 212 -1.72 -16.21 -22.43
C GLU A 212 -2.37 -15.16 -23.34
N GLU A 213 -2.75 -14.02 -22.76
CA GLU A 213 -3.37 -12.89 -23.43
C GLU A 213 -2.47 -11.65 -23.34
N PRO A 214 -1.36 -11.56 -24.12
CA PRO A 214 -0.42 -10.44 -24.03
C PRO A 214 -1.05 -9.11 -24.46
N GLU A 215 -2.10 -9.13 -25.31
CA GLU A 215 -2.89 -7.96 -25.67
C GLU A 215 -4.10 -7.78 -24.73
N TRP A 216 -3.86 -7.89 -23.41
CA TRP A 216 -4.93 -7.86 -22.42
C TRP A 216 -5.75 -6.56 -22.43
N GLY A 217 -5.22 -5.44 -22.90
CA GLY A 217 -5.98 -4.22 -23.11
C GLY A 217 -7.11 -4.39 -24.11
N LYS A 218 -6.88 -5.12 -25.21
CA LYS A 218 -7.92 -5.49 -26.17
C LYS A 218 -8.91 -6.49 -25.56
N LYS A 219 -8.41 -7.43 -24.74
CA LYS A 219 -9.29 -8.39 -24.05
C LYS A 219 -10.24 -7.67 -23.11
N VAL A 220 -9.77 -6.65 -22.39
CA VAL A 220 -10.63 -5.79 -21.54
C VAL A 220 -11.71 -5.09 -22.38
N GLN A 221 -11.36 -4.57 -23.57
CA GLN A 221 -12.34 -3.97 -24.46
C GLN A 221 -13.41 -4.99 -24.89
N GLN A 222 -13.03 -6.24 -25.18
CA GLN A 222 -13.99 -7.31 -25.51
C GLN A 222 -14.93 -7.63 -24.33
N LEU A 223 -14.37 -7.77 -23.10
CA LEU A 223 -15.14 -8.04 -21.89
C LEU A 223 -16.12 -6.91 -21.52
N THR A 224 -15.83 -5.70 -21.94
CA THR A 224 -16.65 -4.51 -21.71
C THR A 224 -17.46 -4.07 -22.94
N HIS A 225 -17.63 -4.96 -23.93
CA HIS A 225 -18.36 -4.69 -25.17
C HIS A 225 -17.88 -3.42 -25.93
N GLY A 226 -16.57 -3.16 -25.90
CA GLY A 226 -15.94 -2.02 -26.57
C GLY A 226 -15.94 -0.72 -25.77
N ARG A 227 -16.55 -0.69 -24.56
CA ARG A 227 -16.61 0.52 -23.73
C ARG A 227 -15.27 0.82 -23.03
N GLY A 228 -14.59 -0.19 -22.53
CA GLY A 228 -13.43 -0.07 -21.64
C GLY A 228 -13.83 0.09 -20.16
N VAL A 229 -12.84 0.19 -19.29
CA VAL A 229 -13.01 0.32 -17.84
C VAL A 229 -12.96 1.78 -17.37
N ASP A 230 -13.71 2.11 -16.33
CA ASP A 230 -13.74 3.46 -15.75
C ASP A 230 -12.46 3.78 -14.99
N HIS A 231 -11.89 2.79 -14.30
CA HIS A 231 -10.69 2.94 -13.47
C HIS A 231 -9.66 1.86 -13.77
N VAL A 232 -8.39 2.26 -13.85
CA VAL A 232 -7.24 1.35 -13.95
C VAL A 232 -6.31 1.60 -12.77
N ILE A 233 -6.01 0.54 -12.02
CA ILE A 233 -5.01 0.54 -10.94
C ILE A 233 -3.68 0.10 -11.53
N GLU A 234 -2.89 1.07 -11.99
CA GLU A 234 -1.66 0.87 -12.74
C GLU A 234 -0.45 0.78 -11.81
N VAL A 235 0.05 -0.43 -11.58
CA VAL A 235 1.20 -0.70 -10.70
C VAL A 235 2.47 -1.10 -11.48
N GLY A 236 2.34 -1.41 -12.76
CA GLY A 236 3.46 -1.88 -13.59
C GLY A 236 4.31 -0.75 -14.14
N GLY A 237 3.70 0.34 -14.56
CA GLY A 237 4.39 1.47 -15.16
C GLY A 237 4.61 1.31 -16.67
N PRO A 238 5.77 1.71 -17.22
CA PRO A 238 5.94 1.86 -18.66
C PRO A 238 5.68 0.59 -19.48
N GLY A 239 5.95 -0.59 -18.94
CA GLY A 239 5.71 -1.85 -19.64
C GLY A 239 4.24 -2.28 -19.71
N THR A 240 3.38 -1.72 -18.88
CA THR A 240 1.94 -2.05 -18.82
C THR A 240 1.04 -0.87 -19.25
N LEU A 241 1.53 0.35 -19.10
CA LEU A 241 0.75 1.56 -19.36
C LEU A 241 0.14 1.65 -20.78
N PRO A 242 0.80 1.21 -21.87
CA PRO A 242 0.18 1.16 -23.19
C PRO A 242 -1.09 0.30 -23.23
N GLN A 243 -1.07 -0.87 -22.56
CA GLN A 243 -2.24 -1.74 -22.47
C GLN A 243 -3.31 -1.13 -21.57
N SER A 244 -2.93 -0.46 -20.48
CA SER A 244 -3.85 0.28 -19.60
C SER A 244 -4.58 1.39 -20.35
N ILE A 245 -3.88 2.10 -21.26
CA ILE A 245 -4.47 3.11 -22.14
C ILE A 245 -5.42 2.46 -23.15
N ASP A 246 -5.10 1.28 -23.68
CA ASP A 246 -6.02 0.54 -24.55
C ASP A 246 -7.27 0.06 -23.79
N ALA A 247 -7.13 -0.35 -22.52
CA ALA A 247 -8.21 -0.87 -21.67
C ALA A 247 -9.18 0.20 -21.16
N VAL A 248 -8.68 1.41 -20.87
CA VAL A 248 -9.49 2.46 -20.22
C VAL A 248 -10.62 2.96 -21.16
N ALA A 249 -11.74 3.33 -20.58
CA ALA A 249 -12.87 3.94 -21.28
C ALA A 249 -12.55 5.39 -21.73
N ILE A 250 -13.36 5.95 -22.62
CA ILE A 250 -13.32 7.40 -22.90
C ILE A 250 -13.66 8.13 -21.59
N ALA A 251 -12.86 9.16 -21.26
CA ALA A 251 -12.91 9.93 -20.02
C ALA A 251 -12.63 9.13 -18.74
N GLY A 252 -12.12 7.89 -18.85
CA GLY A 252 -11.76 7.06 -17.70
C GLY A 252 -10.48 7.53 -16.99
N HIS A 253 -10.18 6.90 -15.86
CA HIS A 253 -9.09 7.28 -14.95
C HIS A 253 -8.06 6.18 -14.81
N ILE A 254 -6.80 6.49 -15.07
CA ILE A 254 -5.64 5.62 -14.82
C ILE A 254 -4.86 6.18 -13.64
N SER A 255 -4.85 5.46 -12.54
CA SER A 255 -4.05 5.76 -11.35
C SER A 255 -2.67 5.12 -11.50
N LEU A 256 -1.65 5.91 -11.83
CA LEU A 256 -0.26 5.46 -11.92
C LEU A 256 0.36 5.43 -10.53
N ILE A 257 0.54 4.24 -10.01
CA ILE A 257 0.97 3.97 -8.62
C ILE A 257 2.38 3.40 -8.61
N GLY A 258 2.66 2.45 -9.51
CA GLY A 258 3.90 1.70 -9.50
C GLY A 258 4.67 1.76 -10.81
N VAL A 259 5.95 1.41 -10.70
CA VAL A 259 6.91 1.38 -11.82
C VAL A 259 7.67 0.05 -11.84
N LEU A 260 6.96 -1.05 -11.58
CA LEU A 260 7.56 -2.41 -11.45
C LEU A 260 8.28 -2.88 -12.70
N THR A 261 7.88 -2.40 -13.89
CA THR A 261 8.48 -2.75 -15.17
C THR A 261 9.55 -1.76 -15.65
N GLY A 262 9.85 -0.73 -14.86
CA GLY A 262 10.84 0.30 -15.19
C GLY A 262 10.40 1.71 -14.78
N ARG A 263 11.35 2.66 -14.79
CA ARG A 263 11.11 4.05 -14.38
C ARG A 263 10.80 5.01 -15.54
N GLY A 264 10.99 4.59 -16.77
CA GLY A 264 10.73 5.40 -17.97
C GLY A 264 10.41 4.52 -19.15
N GLY A 265 9.73 5.06 -20.16
CA GLY A 265 9.34 4.36 -21.38
C GLY A 265 8.39 5.22 -22.23
N ASP A 266 8.08 4.71 -23.41
CA ASP A 266 7.19 5.39 -24.35
C ASP A 266 5.73 5.28 -23.92
N ILE A 267 5.04 6.39 -23.93
CA ILE A 267 3.61 6.48 -23.64
C ILE A 267 2.87 6.82 -24.94
N PRO A 268 1.86 6.04 -25.35
CA PRO A 268 1.07 6.34 -26.55
C PRO A 268 0.13 7.54 -26.31
N THR A 269 0.72 8.75 -26.29
CA THR A 269 0.04 10.00 -25.92
C THR A 269 -1.13 10.33 -26.84
N SER A 270 -1.05 9.99 -28.15
CA SER A 270 -2.16 10.17 -29.09
C SER A 270 -3.39 9.33 -28.71
N LYS A 271 -3.19 8.09 -28.26
CA LYS A 271 -4.28 7.22 -27.78
C LYS A 271 -4.89 7.78 -26.47
N LEU A 272 -4.03 8.23 -25.54
CA LEU A 272 -4.49 8.82 -24.27
C LEU A 272 -5.34 10.08 -24.54
N MET A 273 -4.87 10.94 -25.47
CA MET A 273 -5.60 12.13 -25.90
C MET A 273 -6.94 11.77 -26.58
N ALA A 274 -6.94 10.81 -27.51
CA ALA A 274 -8.16 10.41 -28.21
C ALA A 274 -9.23 9.85 -27.26
N LYS A 275 -8.80 9.15 -26.19
CA LYS A 275 -9.70 8.66 -25.15
C LYS A 275 -10.09 9.75 -24.13
N GLN A 276 -9.49 10.94 -24.19
CA GLN A 276 -9.71 11.99 -23.19
C GLN A 276 -9.55 11.47 -21.75
N ALA A 277 -8.71 10.44 -21.58
CA ALA A 277 -8.53 9.76 -20.31
C ALA A 277 -7.59 10.54 -19.39
N ARG A 278 -7.83 10.46 -18.10
CA ARG A 278 -6.97 11.05 -17.07
C ARG A 278 -5.90 10.04 -16.65
N LEU A 279 -4.63 10.41 -16.79
CA LEU A 279 -3.48 9.68 -16.23
C LEU A 279 -2.94 10.49 -15.06
N GLN A 280 -3.05 9.94 -13.84
CA GLN A 280 -2.63 10.63 -12.62
C GLN A 280 -1.67 9.78 -11.82
N GLY A 281 -0.45 10.29 -11.59
CA GLY A 281 0.48 9.73 -10.62
C GLY A 281 0.00 9.98 -9.19
N LEU A 282 0.16 8.99 -8.32
CA LEU A 282 -0.11 9.15 -6.90
C LEU A 282 0.85 8.32 -6.04
N ILE A 283 1.08 8.80 -4.83
CA ILE A 283 1.82 8.10 -3.79
C ILE A 283 0.97 8.14 -2.53
N VAL A 284 0.50 6.98 -2.09
CA VAL A 284 -0.27 6.79 -0.85
C VAL A 284 -1.38 7.85 -0.66
N GLY A 285 -1.48 8.47 0.53
CA GLY A 285 -2.51 9.47 0.83
C GLY A 285 -2.22 10.25 2.11
N SER A 286 -3.11 11.19 2.43
CA SER A 286 -3.06 11.98 3.66
C SER A 286 -3.62 11.22 4.86
N ARG A 287 -3.35 11.73 6.07
CA ARG A 287 -3.98 11.24 7.31
C ARG A 287 -5.50 11.31 7.23
N ARG A 288 -6.07 12.37 6.65
CA ARG A 288 -7.51 12.52 6.45
C ARG A 288 -8.08 11.39 5.59
N HIS A 289 -7.43 11.08 4.47
CA HIS A 289 -7.83 9.96 3.60
C HIS A 289 -7.79 8.61 4.34
N GLN A 290 -6.80 8.40 5.24
CA GLN A 290 -6.72 7.19 6.05
C GLN A 290 -7.89 7.08 7.04
N ILE A 291 -8.25 8.17 7.71
CA ILE A 291 -9.42 8.19 8.62
C ILE A 291 -10.72 7.89 7.85
N GLU A 292 -10.89 8.44 6.66
CA GLU A 292 -12.07 8.18 5.81
C GLU A 292 -12.12 6.74 5.32
N MET A 293 -10.97 6.19 4.91
CA MET A 293 -10.84 4.77 4.56
C MET A 293 -11.21 3.87 5.73
N ILE A 294 -10.69 4.13 6.93
CA ILE A 294 -10.97 3.33 8.14
C ILE A 294 -12.48 3.27 8.41
N ARG A 295 -13.18 4.40 8.36
CA ARG A 295 -14.64 4.44 8.51
C ARG A 295 -15.36 3.57 7.47
N ALA A 296 -14.89 3.60 6.21
CA ALA A 296 -15.47 2.76 5.16
C ALA A 296 -15.20 1.28 5.39
N LEU A 297 -14.00 0.91 5.88
CA LEU A 297 -13.66 -0.48 6.20
C LEU A 297 -14.51 -1.03 7.36
N GLU A 298 -14.79 -0.22 8.37
CA GLU A 298 -15.67 -0.59 9.49
C GLU A 298 -17.11 -0.85 9.02
N VAL A 299 -17.64 0.01 8.15
CA VAL A 299 -19.01 -0.15 7.61
C VAL A 299 -19.11 -1.36 6.68
N THR A 300 -18.11 -1.58 5.84
CA THR A 300 -18.13 -2.69 4.86
C THR A 300 -17.75 -4.03 5.44
N GLY A 301 -17.11 -4.07 6.61
CA GLY A 301 -16.57 -5.28 7.23
C GLY A 301 -15.42 -5.92 6.43
N LEU A 302 -14.84 -5.18 5.47
CA LEU A 302 -13.75 -5.68 4.63
C LEU A 302 -12.54 -6.03 5.49
N LYS A 303 -11.93 -7.18 5.23
CA LYS A 303 -10.68 -7.62 5.87
C LYS A 303 -9.56 -7.73 4.84
N PRO A 304 -8.35 -7.26 5.15
CA PRO A 304 -7.20 -7.40 4.28
C PRO A 304 -6.84 -8.86 4.00
N VAL A 305 -6.32 -9.13 2.83
CA VAL A 305 -5.74 -10.44 2.50
C VAL A 305 -4.26 -10.42 2.87
N ILE A 306 -3.90 -11.19 3.89
CA ILE A 306 -2.51 -11.43 4.30
C ILE A 306 -2.09 -12.80 3.76
N ASP A 307 -1.00 -12.85 3.00
CA ASP A 307 -0.44 -14.08 2.46
C ASP A 307 0.25 -14.91 3.56
N CYS A 308 1.12 -14.23 4.29
CA CYS A 308 1.86 -14.80 5.42
C CYS A 308 2.43 -13.73 6.33
N SER A 309 2.81 -14.14 7.55
CA SER A 309 3.53 -13.32 8.51
C SER A 309 4.89 -13.94 8.83
N PHE A 310 5.85 -13.10 9.18
CA PHE A 310 7.17 -13.47 9.68
C PHE A 310 7.42 -12.76 11.01
N SER A 311 8.25 -13.34 11.87
CA SER A 311 8.75 -12.63 13.04
C SER A 311 9.79 -11.56 12.66
N LEU A 312 10.02 -10.60 13.54
CA LEU A 312 10.92 -9.47 13.26
C LEU A 312 12.36 -9.90 12.92
N ASP A 313 12.88 -10.94 13.56
CA ASP A 313 14.20 -11.53 13.28
C ASP A 313 14.30 -12.17 11.88
N ARG A 314 13.15 -12.50 11.27
CA ARG A 314 13.06 -13.07 9.92
C ARG A 314 12.67 -12.05 8.83
N ILE A 315 12.85 -10.76 9.09
CA ILE A 315 12.52 -9.68 8.14
C ILE A 315 13.21 -9.87 6.77
N ALA A 316 14.44 -10.36 6.74
CA ALA A 316 15.16 -10.64 5.48
C ALA A 316 14.45 -11.74 4.66
N ASP A 317 13.93 -12.79 5.32
CA ASP A 317 13.18 -13.85 4.65
C ASP A 317 11.84 -13.33 4.10
N ALA A 318 11.18 -12.44 4.84
CA ALA A 318 9.96 -11.78 4.38
C ALA A 318 10.20 -11.01 3.08
N PHE A 319 11.29 -10.25 2.99
CA PHE A 319 11.66 -9.56 1.75
C PHE A 319 12.06 -10.51 0.62
N ARG A 320 12.78 -11.62 0.90
CA ARG A 320 13.06 -12.66 -0.11
C ARG A 320 11.76 -13.30 -0.63
N HIS A 321 10.78 -13.50 0.25
CA HIS A 321 9.46 -13.98 -0.18
C HIS A 321 8.77 -12.94 -1.07
N GLN A 322 8.86 -11.66 -0.76
CA GLN A 322 8.36 -10.58 -1.62
C GLN A 322 9.04 -10.58 -2.99
N GLU A 323 10.37 -10.70 -3.05
CA GLU A 323 11.16 -10.78 -4.30
C GLU A 323 10.73 -11.94 -5.19
N SER A 324 10.36 -13.07 -4.59
CA SER A 324 9.94 -14.28 -5.34
C SER A 324 8.66 -14.04 -6.17
N GLY A 325 7.90 -12.98 -5.87
CA GLY A 325 6.62 -12.67 -6.51
C GLY A 325 5.54 -13.73 -6.27
N LYS A 326 5.75 -14.68 -5.36
CA LYS A 326 4.79 -15.78 -5.07
C LYS A 326 3.62 -15.32 -4.21
N HIS A 327 3.81 -14.29 -3.39
CA HIS A 327 2.79 -13.78 -2.46
C HIS A 327 1.50 -13.31 -3.17
N PHE A 328 0.40 -13.32 -2.42
CA PHE A 328 -0.89 -12.84 -2.86
C PHE A 328 -1.49 -11.92 -1.76
N GLY A 329 -1.63 -10.63 -2.04
CA GLY A 329 -1.98 -9.64 -1.03
C GLY A 329 -0.76 -9.14 -0.27
N LYS A 330 -0.83 -9.10 1.06
CA LYS A 330 0.20 -8.51 1.92
C LYS A 330 1.04 -9.56 2.64
N ILE A 331 2.29 -9.21 2.89
CA ILE A 331 3.22 -9.93 3.77
C ILE A 331 3.39 -9.07 5.02
N CYS A 332 3.28 -9.66 6.21
CA CYS A 332 3.38 -8.94 7.49
C CYS A 332 4.61 -9.38 8.29
N LEU A 333 5.02 -8.50 9.20
CA LEU A 333 5.89 -8.82 10.32
C LEU A 333 5.06 -8.74 11.59
N GLU A 334 5.25 -9.69 12.51
CA GLU A 334 4.62 -9.69 13.83
C GLU A 334 5.72 -9.72 14.90
N PHE A 335 5.55 -8.93 16.00
CA PHE A 335 6.55 -8.67 17.03
C PHE A 335 6.13 -9.23 18.37
#